data_cbb55fc17c7dc1fa59d7a1b63071bea6
#
_entry.id   cbb55fc17c7dc1fa59d7a1b63071bea6
#
_cell.length_a   1.000
_cell.length_b   1.000
_cell.length_c   1.000
_cell.angle_alpha   90.00
_cell.angle_beta   90.00
_cell.angle_gamma   90.00
#
_symmetry.space_group_name_H-M   'P 1'
#
loop_
_entity.id
_entity.type
_entity.pdbx_description
1 polymer ?
#
loop_
_entity_poly.entity_id
_entity_poly.type
_entity_poly.pdbx_seq_one_letter_code
_entity_poly.pdbx_strand_id
1 'polypeptide(L)'
;ICDEDDEEVINAKRNIYKVVDGQWIEDPEISHRKMSNNSILYTHRPSLERIKEIINSIKINGEPGFINAAEATRRKETFQGCNPCGEILLQSKQCCNLTTNNMMAFVEGNTLNKERLADILRLSIRNAIRMTLVEVELPAWNKVMQEDRIVGVSLTGMMDMVNKTGMTYEKLGVLLKEMREVVHLEGERYCRELGIQAPKLMTTIKPEGSLSNLPCVSPGIHYAHSHYYIRRIRISVTDPLYKMIEQQGSYPIYNENGQTDENCTIKVIEFPVKAPGGKTKYDVGAIEQLELYKLSMENWSDHNTSITVHVRDKEWEEVAHWVYENFDKIVGITFLPLMEETYPLLPFETTTKEDYEERRKNIKPIDLELLAQFDDAKEWEIIDNDCDTGVCPVR
;
A
#
# COMPACT_ATOMS: atom_id res chain seq x y z
N ILE A 1 2.43 15.66 -6.41
CA ILE A 1 3.31 16.28 -5.41
C ILE A 1 3.35 17.76 -5.74
N CYS A 2 3.17 18.63 -4.75
CA CYS A 2 3.24 20.09 -4.88
C CYS A 2 4.26 20.67 -3.90
N ASP A 3 4.67 21.92 -4.17
CA ASP A 3 5.52 22.67 -3.26
C ASP A 3 4.76 23.07 -1.98
N GLU A 4 5.49 23.37 -0.91
CA GLU A 4 4.93 23.64 0.42
C GLU A 4 4.13 24.94 0.54
N ASP A 5 4.20 25.83 -0.45
CA ASP A 5 3.47 27.08 -0.57
C ASP A 5 2.41 27.09 -1.69
N ASP A 6 2.20 25.96 -2.38
CA ASP A 6 1.16 25.81 -3.41
C ASP A 6 -0.21 25.58 -2.78
N GLU A 7 -0.82 26.67 -2.30
CA GLU A 7 -2.13 26.62 -1.62
C GLU A 7 -3.27 26.13 -2.53
N GLU A 8 -3.16 26.26 -3.85
CA GLU A 8 -4.17 25.76 -4.78
C GLU A 8 -4.21 24.23 -4.76
N VAL A 9 -3.08 23.57 -4.90
CA VAL A 9 -3.00 22.09 -4.88
C VAL A 9 -3.20 21.54 -3.47
N ILE A 10 -2.68 22.21 -2.44
CA ILE A 10 -2.87 21.81 -1.02
C ILE A 10 -4.37 21.75 -0.69
N ASN A 11 -5.15 22.71 -1.18
CA ASN A 11 -6.59 22.80 -0.91
C ASN A 11 -7.46 22.15 -2.00
N ALA A 12 -6.88 21.55 -3.04
CA ALA A 12 -7.59 21.07 -4.22
C ALA A 12 -8.74 20.09 -3.92
N LYS A 13 -8.64 19.36 -2.82
CA LYS A 13 -9.65 18.36 -2.39
C LYS A 13 -10.50 18.80 -1.19
N ARG A 14 -10.23 19.98 -0.62
CA ARG A 14 -10.87 20.42 0.63
C ARG A 14 -12.40 20.45 0.57
N ASN A 15 -12.96 20.76 -0.60
CA ASN A 15 -14.38 20.96 -0.81
C ASN A 15 -15.03 19.89 -1.70
N ILE A 16 -14.42 18.73 -1.87
CA ILE A 16 -15.02 17.62 -2.64
C ILE A 16 -16.37 17.22 -2.04
N TYR A 17 -16.46 17.24 -0.71
CA TYR A 17 -17.70 16.95 0.01
C TYR A 17 -18.23 18.23 0.66
N LYS A 18 -19.52 18.51 0.44
CA LYS A 18 -20.26 19.61 1.06
C LYS A 18 -21.42 19.05 1.87
N VAL A 19 -21.74 19.70 2.99
CA VAL A 19 -22.94 19.35 3.76
C VAL A 19 -24.10 20.17 3.23
N VAL A 20 -25.11 19.51 2.66
CA VAL A 20 -26.35 20.13 2.21
C VAL A 20 -27.51 19.43 2.92
N ASP A 21 -28.34 20.16 3.64
CA ASP A 21 -29.45 19.64 4.46
C ASP A 21 -29.06 18.50 5.42
N GLY A 22 -27.85 18.59 5.99
CA GLY A 22 -27.30 17.60 6.92
C GLY A 22 -26.74 16.34 6.27
N GLN A 23 -26.70 16.26 4.96
CA GLN A 23 -26.12 15.14 4.22
C GLN A 23 -24.82 15.57 3.54
N TRP A 24 -23.84 14.66 3.53
CA TRP A 24 -22.62 14.84 2.75
C TRP A 24 -22.91 14.59 1.27
N ILE A 25 -22.77 15.64 0.46
CA ILE A 25 -22.95 15.57 -0.99
C ILE A 25 -21.62 15.85 -1.66
N GLU A 26 -21.26 15.00 -2.60
CA GLU A 26 -20.08 15.19 -3.44
C GLU A 26 -20.33 16.31 -4.47
N ASP A 27 -19.34 17.20 -4.62
CA ASP A 27 -19.37 18.24 -5.65
C ASP A 27 -18.99 17.63 -7.02
N PRO A 28 -19.92 17.52 -7.97
CA PRO A 28 -19.67 16.87 -9.26
C PRO A 28 -18.63 17.60 -10.12
N GLU A 29 -18.41 18.91 -9.90
CA GLU A 29 -17.44 19.69 -10.69
C GLU A 29 -15.98 19.34 -10.35
N ILE A 30 -15.71 18.96 -9.09
CA ILE A 30 -14.35 18.65 -8.59
C ILE A 30 -14.18 17.22 -8.13
N SER A 31 -15.21 16.37 -8.28
CA SER A 31 -15.20 14.98 -7.85
C SER A 31 -14.10 14.14 -8.50
N HIS A 32 -13.72 14.46 -9.74
CA HIS A 32 -12.62 13.83 -10.46
C HIS A 32 -11.27 13.93 -9.71
N ARG A 33 -11.11 14.94 -8.85
CA ARG A 33 -9.88 15.11 -8.04
C ARG A 33 -9.65 13.98 -7.02
N LYS A 34 -10.68 13.18 -6.71
CA LYS A 34 -10.54 11.98 -5.85
C LYS A 34 -9.56 10.96 -6.45
N MET A 35 -9.43 10.96 -7.77
CA MET A 35 -8.58 10.01 -8.49
C MET A 35 -7.08 10.33 -8.40
N SER A 36 -6.69 11.47 -7.84
CA SER A 36 -5.29 11.83 -7.61
C SER A 36 -4.87 11.58 -6.16
N ASN A 37 -3.59 11.30 -5.93
CA ASN A 37 -2.96 11.36 -4.61
C ASN A 37 -2.19 12.67 -4.49
N ASN A 38 -2.50 13.48 -3.49
CA ASN A 38 -1.84 14.75 -3.26
C ASN A 38 -0.92 14.67 -2.05
N SER A 39 0.32 15.13 -2.23
CA SER A 39 1.31 15.22 -1.14
C SER A 39 2.09 16.52 -1.27
N ILE A 40 2.41 17.11 -0.13
CA ILE A 40 3.22 18.33 -0.04
C ILE A 40 4.68 17.93 0.12
N LEU A 41 5.56 18.53 -0.69
CA LEU A 41 7.01 18.35 -0.62
C LEU A 41 7.61 19.45 0.23
N TYR A 42 8.04 19.13 1.43
CA TYR A 42 8.70 20.05 2.34
C TYR A 42 10.22 20.01 2.16
N THR A 43 10.82 21.15 1.94
CA THR A 43 12.28 21.32 1.84
C THR A 43 12.92 21.54 3.22
N HIS A 44 12.12 21.93 4.19
CA HIS A 44 12.52 22.13 5.59
C HIS A 44 11.40 21.70 6.54
N ARG A 45 11.66 21.65 7.84
CA ARG A 45 10.64 21.33 8.84
C ARG A 45 9.60 22.45 8.88
N PRO A 46 8.32 22.17 8.59
CA PRO A 46 7.26 23.16 8.76
C PRO A 46 7.06 23.51 10.23
N SER A 47 6.48 24.68 10.50
CA SER A 47 6.10 25.05 11.88
C SER A 47 4.98 24.12 12.40
N LEU A 48 4.87 24.02 13.72
CA LEU A 48 3.79 23.23 14.34
C LEU A 48 2.41 23.74 13.94
N GLU A 49 2.27 25.07 13.82
CA GLU A 49 1.04 25.73 13.37
C GLU A 49 0.68 25.29 11.95
N ARG A 50 1.68 25.27 11.04
CA ARG A 50 1.48 24.82 9.65
C ARG A 50 1.07 23.36 9.59
N ILE A 51 1.70 22.48 10.39
CA ILE A 51 1.31 21.08 10.48
C ILE A 51 -0.14 20.95 10.93
N LYS A 52 -0.56 21.68 11.96
CA LYS A 52 -1.94 21.67 12.47
C LYS A 52 -2.95 22.17 11.42
N GLU A 53 -2.58 23.18 10.66
CA GLU A 53 -3.41 23.68 9.56
C GLU A 53 -3.63 22.62 8.49
N ILE A 54 -2.59 21.94 8.03
CA ILE A 54 -2.66 20.86 7.06
C ILE A 54 -3.47 19.67 7.61
N ILE A 55 -3.26 19.29 8.85
CA ILE A 55 -4.04 18.23 9.52
C ILE A 55 -5.53 18.53 9.50
N ASN A 56 -5.95 19.79 9.62
CA ASN A 56 -7.36 20.16 9.53
C ASN A 56 -7.97 19.85 8.14
N SER A 57 -7.17 19.87 7.07
CA SER A 57 -7.61 19.41 5.75
C SER A 57 -7.64 17.88 5.68
N ILE A 58 -6.63 17.21 6.24
CA ILE A 58 -6.51 15.75 6.28
C ILE A 58 -7.68 15.09 7.01
N LYS A 59 -8.18 15.70 8.08
CA LYS A 59 -9.35 15.20 8.85
C LYS A 59 -10.60 14.97 8.00
N ILE A 60 -10.72 15.64 6.86
CA ILE A 60 -11.91 15.57 6.01
C ILE A 60 -11.80 14.46 4.98
N ASN A 61 -10.63 14.28 4.35
CA ASN A 61 -10.47 13.40 3.18
C ASN A 61 -9.18 12.58 3.15
N GLY A 62 -8.35 12.63 4.21
CA GLY A 62 -7.10 11.88 4.30
C GLY A 62 -5.92 12.50 3.53
N GLU A 63 -6.09 13.67 2.92
CA GLU A 63 -5.06 14.33 2.12
C GLU A 63 -4.94 15.83 2.46
N PRO A 64 -3.77 16.43 2.18
CA PRO A 64 -2.56 15.90 1.52
C PRO A 64 -1.65 15.08 2.43
N GLY A 65 -0.80 14.22 1.83
CA GLY A 65 0.29 13.55 2.56
C GLY A 65 1.49 14.48 2.76
N PHE A 66 2.45 14.04 3.60
CA PHE A 66 3.71 14.76 3.85
C PHE A 66 4.86 14.01 3.17
N ILE A 67 5.74 14.76 2.45
CA ILE A 67 7.01 14.27 1.94
C ILE A 67 8.11 15.24 2.40
N ASN A 68 9.14 14.71 3.05
CA ASN A 68 10.30 15.48 3.50
C ASN A 68 11.44 15.33 2.50
N ALA A 69 11.62 16.34 1.63
CA ALA A 69 12.67 16.36 0.62
C ALA A 69 14.09 16.37 1.24
N ALA A 70 14.27 17.00 2.40
CA ALA A 70 15.57 17.05 3.05
C ALA A 70 16.02 15.65 3.50
N GLU A 71 15.16 14.89 4.18
CA GLU A 71 15.48 13.51 4.58
C GLU A 71 15.55 12.57 3.38
N ALA A 72 14.69 12.73 2.38
CA ALA A 72 14.74 11.97 1.14
C ALA A 72 16.07 12.18 0.39
N THR A 73 16.53 13.44 0.27
CA THR A 73 17.82 13.79 -0.36
C THR A 73 19.01 13.28 0.46
N ARG A 74 18.92 13.31 1.80
CA ARG A 74 19.96 12.73 2.66
C ARG A 74 20.15 11.23 2.41
N ARG A 75 19.06 10.51 2.13
CA ARG A 75 19.09 9.07 1.79
C ARG A 75 19.52 8.84 0.35
N LYS A 76 19.04 9.66 -0.57
CA LYS A 76 19.32 9.58 -2.01
C LYS A 76 19.64 10.99 -2.56
N GLU A 77 20.92 11.27 -2.75
CA GLU A 77 21.40 12.56 -3.22
C GLU A 77 20.73 13.05 -4.53
N THR A 78 20.38 12.10 -5.40
CA THR A 78 19.71 12.38 -6.69
C THR A 78 18.18 12.39 -6.60
N PHE A 79 17.60 12.48 -5.40
CA PHE A 79 16.15 12.49 -5.18
C PHE A 79 15.48 13.66 -5.92
N GLN A 80 14.41 13.36 -6.67
CA GLN A 80 13.55 14.34 -7.34
C GLN A 80 12.06 14.07 -7.13
N GLY A 81 11.71 12.92 -6.55
CA GLY A 81 10.34 12.53 -6.29
C GLY A 81 10.25 11.07 -5.82
N CYS A 82 9.05 10.58 -5.75
CA CYS A 82 8.76 9.19 -5.40
C CYS A 82 7.70 8.59 -6.32
N ASN A 83 7.54 7.27 -6.25
CA ASN A 83 6.41 6.60 -6.87
C ASN A 83 5.08 6.99 -6.17
N PRO A 84 3.90 6.71 -6.77
CA PRO A 84 2.61 7.13 -6.21
C PRO A 84 2.34 6.70 -4.77
N CYS A 85 2.87 5.54 -4.36
CA CYS A 85 2.73 5.03 -2.99
C CYS A 85 3.79 5.57 -2.01
N GLY A 86 4.76 6.36 -2.49
CA GLY A 86 5.75 7.07 -1.69
C GLY A 86 6.86 6.22 -1.08
N GLU A 87 6.92 4.90 -1.36
CA GLU A 87 7.91 4.03 -0.74
C GLU A 87 9.28 4.05 -1.41
N ILE A 88 9.40 4.51 -2.67
CA ILE A 88 10.66 4.52 -3.41
C ILE A 88 11.11 5.93 -3.75
N LEU A 89 12.33 6.26 -3.38
CA LEU A 89 13.00 7.52 -3.70
C LEU A 89 13.58 7.45 -5.12
N LEU A 90 13.11 8.34 -5.98
CA LEU A 90 13.43 8.32 -7.40
C LEU A 90 14.12 9.62 -7.83
N GLN A 91 14.95 9.51 -8.86
CA GLN A 91 15.27 10.60 -9.75
C GLN A 91 14.45 10.48 -11.05
N SER A 92 14.49 11.46 -11.92
CA SER A 92 13.79 11.44 -13.20
C SER A 92 14.19 10.21 -14.05
N LYS A 93 13.19 9.61 -14.73
CA LYS A 93 13.36 8.48 -15.65
C LYS A 93 13.82 7.18 -14.96
N GLN A 94 13.41 6.94 -13.72
CA GLN A 94 13.67 5.69 -13.03
C GLN A 94 12.44 4.79 -12.96
N CYS A 95 12.66 3.48 -12.93
CA CYS A 95 11.66 2.45 -12.70
C CYS A 95 11.92 1.76 -11.35
N CYS A 96 10.85 1.39 -10.64
CA CYS A 96 10.94 0.64 -9.40
C CYS A 96 11.04 -0.87 -9.68
N ASN A 97 12.05 -1.54 -9.12
CA ASN A 97 12.18 -3.00 -9.17
C ASN A 97 11.98 -3.54 -7.76
N LEU A 98 10.80 -4.07 -7.50
CA LEU A 98 10.36 -4.39 -6.16
C LEU A 98 10.10 -5.88 -5.99
N THR A 99 10.47 -6.40 -4.84
CA THR A 99 10.09 -7.75 -4.38
C THR A 99 9.37 -7.66 -3.06
N THR A 100 8.55 -8.68 -2.75
CA THR A 100 7.77 -8.74 -1.51
C THR A 100 7.98 -10.09 -0.83
N ASN A 101 8.16 -10.07 0.49
CA ASN A 101 8.35 -11.25 1.31
C ASN A 101 7.28 -11.32 2.40
N ASN A 102 6.51 -12.39 2.43
CA ASN A 102 5.48 -12.62 3.43
C ASN A 102 6.10 -13.15 4.72
N MET A 103 6.12 -12.33 5.78
CA MET A 103 6.70 -12.69 7.08
C MET A 103 6.01 -13.88 7.74
N MET A 104 4.72 -14.06 7.51
CA MET A 104 3.96 -15.19 8.07
C MET A 104 4.37 -16.55 7.49
N ALA A 105 4.93 -16.59 6.27
CA ALA A 105 5.43 -17.83 5.66
C ALA A 105 6.62 -18.46 6.40
N PHE A 106 7.23 -17.71 7.31
CA PHE A 106 8.39 -18.14 8.09
C PHE A 106 8.04 -18.39 9.56
N VAL A 107 6.76 -18.34 9.94
CA VAL A 107 6.30 -18.61 11.30
C VAL A 107 5.95 -20.09 11.43
N GLU A 108 6.66 -20.78 12.28
CA GLU A 108 6.46 -22.20 12.63
C GLU A 108 5.91 -22.26 14.07
N GLY A 109 4.64 -22.64 14.21
CA GLY A 109 3.93 -22.51 15.49
C GLY A 109 3.82 -21.06 15.94
N ASN A 110 4.58 -20.67 16.96
CA ASN A 110 4.67 -19.29 17.46
C ASN A 110 6.11 -18.73 17.37
N THR A 111 6.97 -19.34 16.56
CA THR A 111 8.38 -18.95 16.44
C THR A 111 8.70 -18.58 15.00
N LEU A 112 9.46 -17.52 14.81
CA LEU A 112 9.95 -17.13 13.49
C LEU A 112 11.21 -17.92 13.15
N ASN A 113 11.23 -18.59 12.00
CA ASN A 113 12.41 -19.24 11.44
C ASN A 113 13.27 -18.16 10.71
N LYS A 114 14.20 -17.56 11.46
CA LYS A 114 15.08 -16.49 10.98
C LYS A 114 16.01 -16.91 9.85
N GLU A 115 16.52 -18.15 9.89
CA GLU A 115 17.45 -18.66 8.87
C GLU A 115 16.76 -18.76 7.52
N ARG A 116 15.58 -19.37 7.50
CA ARG A 116 14.77 -19.48 6.29
C ARG A 116 14.34 -18.11 5.74
N LEU A 117 13.98 -17.16 6.62
CA LEU A 117 13.72 -15.79 6.22
C LEU A 117 14.94 -15.15 5.56
N ALA A 118 16.13 -15.28 6.17
CA ALA A 118 17.37 -14.75 5.63
C ALA A 118 17.72 -15.35 4.25
N ASP A 119 17.51 -16.65 4.07
CA ASP A 119 17.76 -17.31 2.78
C ASP A 119 16.84 -16.78 1.67
N ILE A 120 15.57 -16.58 1.98
CA ILE A 120 14.61 -16.01 1.01
C ILE A 120 14.91 -14.54 0.74
N LEU A 121 15.33 -13.76 1.73
CA LEU A 121 15.74 -12.37 1.52
C LEU A 121 16.98 -12.26 0.61
N ARG A 122 17.93 -13.19 0.70
CA ARG A 122 19.06 -13.29 -0.26
C ARG A 122 18.56 -13.54 -1.69
N LEU A 123 17.61 -14.46 -1.87
CA LEU A 123 17.01 -14.70 -3.19
C LEU A 123 16.20 -13.49 -3.68
N SER A 124 15.50 -12.84 -2.78
CA SER A 124 14.67 -11.66 -3.06
C SER A 124 15.51 -10.50 -3.60
N ILE A 125 16.62 -10.16 -2.96
CA ILE A 125 17.53 -9.10 -3.45
C ILE A 125 18.19 -9.48 -4.78
N ARG A 126 18.60 -10.74 -4.97
CA ARG A 126 19.14 -11.20 -6.27
C ARG A 126 18.10 -11.04 -7.37
N ASN A 127 16.85 -11.40 -7.12
CA ASN A 127 15.76 -11.23 -8.07
C ASN A 127 15.55 -9.75 -8.42
N ALA A 128 15.48 -8.87 -7.42
CA ALA A 128 15.36 -7.42 -7.62
C ALA A 128 16.51 -6.85 -8.48
N ILE A 129 17.77 -7.26 -8.21
CA ILE A 129 18.93 -6.86 -8.99
C ILE A 129 18.82 -7.38 -10.43
N ARG A 130 18.41 -8.62 -10.66
CA ARG A 130 18.24 -9.17 -12.01
C ARG A 130 17.21 -8.41 -12.83
N MET A 131 16.12 -7.93 -12.23
CA MET A 131 15.16 -7.08 -12.93
C MET A 131 15.80 -5.80 -13.48
N THR A 132 16.83 -5.27 -12.81
CA THR A 132 17.55 -4.07 -13.29
C THR A 132 18.48 -4.34 -14.49
N LEU A 133 18.68 -5.61 -14.87
CA LEU A 133 19.49 -5.97 -16.03
C LEU A 133 18.71 -5.95 -17.34
N VAL A 134 17.37 -5.87 -17.24
CA VAL A 134 16.51 -5.76 -18.43
C VAL A 134 16.76 -4.41 -19.09
N GLU A 135 17.04 -4.45 -20.38
CA GLU A 135 17.17 -3.24 -21.18
C GLU A 135 15.77 -2.70 -21.50
N VAL A 136 15.52 -1.42 -21.15
CA VAL A 136 14.24 -0.77 -21.41
C VAL A 136 14.30 -0.03 -22.76
N GLU A 137 13.16 0.12 -23.42
CA GLU A 137 13.03 0.63 -24.78
C GLU A 137 13.56 2.07 -24.96
N LEU A 138 13.42 2.92 -23.95
CA LEU A 138 13.83 4.32 -24.00
C LEU A 138 15.29 4.49 -23.54
N PRO A 139 16.25 4.88 -24.42
CA PRO A 139 17.67 4.99 -24.07
C PRO A 139 17.96 5.88 -22.87
N ALA A 140 17.22 6.99 -22.71
CA ALA A 140 17.39 7.91 -21.59
C ALA A 140 16.97 7.29 -20.25
N TRP A 141 15.98 6.39 -20.24
CA TRP A 141 15.56 5.62 -19.07
C TRP A 141 16.54 4.50 -18.79
N ASN A 142 16.96 3.79 -19.82
CA ASN A 142 17.93 2.70 -19.71
C ASN A 142 19.25 3.17 -19.10
N LYS A 143 19.74 4.32 -19.54
CA LYS A 143 20.95 4.94 -18.99
C LYS A 143 20.81 5.16 -17.47
N VAL A 144 19.74 5.83 -17.03
CA VAL A 144 19.51 6.13 -15.62
C VAL A 144 19.31 4.86 -14.80
N MET A 145 18.60 3.87 -15.34
CA MET A 145 18.39 2.56 -14.70
C MET A 145 19.72 1.81 -14.47
N GLN A 146 20.68 1.94 -15.38
CA GLN A 146 21.99 1.29 -15.25
C GLN A 146 22.94 2.03 -14.32
N GLU A 147 22.88 3.36 -14.28
CA GLU A 147 23.71 4.20 -13.41
C GLU A 147 23.29 4.11 -11.94
N ASP A 148 21.98 4.06 -11.69
CA ASP A 148 21.40 4.03 -10.35
C ASP A 148 20.29 2.96 -10.31
N ARG A 149 20.72 1.73 -10.06
CA ARG A 149 19.84 0.55 -10.02
C ARG A 149 18.90 0.63 -8.86
N ILE A 150 17.64 1.03 -9.09
CA ILE A 150 16.62 1.09 -8.03
C ILE A 150 16.05 -0.30 -7.78
N VAL A 151 16.21 -0.75 -6.56
CA VAL A 151 15.60 -1.98 -6.04
C VAL A 151 14.95 -1.72 -4.69
N GLY A 152 13.94 -2.50 -4.36
CA GLY A 152 13.29 -2.43 -3.06
C GLY A 152 12.82 -3.82 -2.62
N VAL A 153 13.49 -4.39 -1.63
CA VAL A 153 13.03 -5.61 -0.94
C VAL A 153 12.04 -5.20 0.13
N SER A 154 10.78 -5.63 0.01
CA SER A 154 9.68 -5.31 0.90
C SER A 154 9.26 -6.49 1.76
N LEU A 155 8.62 -6.20 2.91
CA LEU A 155 8.05 -7.14 3.84
C LEU A 155 6.55 -6.91 3.96
N THR A 156 5.74 -7.99 4.03
CA THR A 156 4.30 -7.92 4.26
C THR A 156 3.87 -8.94 5.33
N GLY A 157 2.70 -8.77 5.92
CA GLY A 157 2.24 -9.60 7.05
C GLY A 157 3.10 -9.42 8.31
N MET A 158 3.75 -8.27 8.45
CA MET A 158 4.68 -8.02 9.56
C MET A 158 3.94 -8.03 10.89
N MET A 159 2.79 -7.33 10.99
CA MET A 159 2.05 -7.27 12.25
C MET A 159 1.32 -8.58 12.57
N ASP A 160 0.95 -9.38 11.56
CA ASP A 160 0.46 -10.73 11.78
C ASP A 160 1.54 -11.64 12.40
N MET A 161 2.78 -11.52 11.89
CA MET A 161 3.92 -12.25 12.46
C MET A 161 4.20 -11.80 13.91
N VAL A 162 4.18 -10.49 14.18
CA VAL A 162 4.34 -9.93 15.53
C VAL A 162 3.25 -10.45 16.46
N ASN A 163 1.99 -10.38 16.05
CA ASN A 163 0.85 -10.88 16.80
C ASN A 163 0.97 -12.40 17.07
N LYS A 164 1.36 -13.18 16.06
CA LYS A 164 1.45 -14.64 16.15
C LYS A 164 2.59 -15.12 17.06
N THR A 165 3.72 -14.41 17.01
CA THR A 165 4.92 -14.80 17.78
C THR A 165 4.98 -14.17 19.17
N GLY A 166 4.16 -13.13 19.44
CA GLY A 166 4.25 -12.31 20.65
C GLY A 166 5.55 -11.49 20.69
N MET A 167 6.15 -11.18 19.54
CA MET A 167 7.39 -10.43 19.45
C MET A 167 7.18 -8.98 19.93
N THR A 168 8.08 -8.47 20.77
CA THR A 168 8.08 -7.05 21.15
C THR A 168 8.63 -6.17 20.03
N TYR A 169 8.27 -4.89 19.99
CA TYR A 169 8.81 -3.95 18.98
C TYR A 169 10.33 -3.78 19.08
N GLU A 170 10.90 -3.84 20.28
CA GLU A 170 12.35 -3.85 20.46
C GLU A 170 13.01 -5.04 19.73
N LYS A 171 12.48 -6.25 19.92
CA LYS A 171 12.97 -7.44 19.22
C LYS A 171 12.71 -7.37 17.71
N LEU A 172 11.59 -6.78 17.30
CA LEU A 172 11.31 -6.52 15.89
C LEU A 172 12.36 -5.59 15.28
N GLY A 173 12.73 -4.49 15.95
CA GLY A 173 13.78 -3.59 15.48
C GLY A 173 15.13 -4.30 15.30
N VAL A 174 15.52 -5.14 16.24
CA VAL A 174 16.74 -5.96 16.13
C VAL A 174 16.65 -6.91 14.93
N LEU A 175 15.54 -7.62 14.79
CA LEU A 175 15.31 -8.51 13.64
C LEU A 175 15.40 -7.78 12.30
N LEU A 176 14.73 -6.65 12.18
CA LEU A 176 14.72 -5.84 10.95
C LEU A 176 16.14 -5.39 10.57
N LYS A 177 16.91 -4.94 11.55
CA LYS A 177 18.30 -4.54 11.34
C LYS A 177 19.19 -5.71 10.89
N GLU A 178 19.09 -6.88 11.53
CA GLU A 178 19.78 -8.09 11.13
C GLU A 178 19.43 -8.50 9.68
N MET A 179 18.15 -8.48 9.34
CA MET A 179 17.66 -8.88 8.01
C MET A 179 18.02 -7.85 6.93
N ARG A 180 18.03 -6.56 7.24
CA ARG A 180 18.54 -5.50 6.34
C ARG A 180 20.01 -5.74 6.00
N GLU A 181 20.83 -6.07 6.98
CA GLU A 181 22.25 -6.40 6.77
C GLU A 181 22.43 -7.61 5.83
N VAL A 182 21.59 -8.65 6.01
CA VAL A 182 21.56 -9.82 5.09
C VAL A 182 21.28 -9.39 3.66
N VAL A 183 20.30 -8.51 3.45
CA VAL A 183 19.95 -7.99 2.10
C VAL A 183 21.10 -7.21 1.50
N HIS A 184 21.74 -6.31 2.24
CA HIS A 184 22.86 -5.51 1.77
C HIS A 184 24.09 -6.35 1.43
N LEU A 185 24.53 -7.20 2.33
CA LEU A 185 25.69 -8.07 2.12
C LEU A 185 25.51 -8.96 0.89
N GLU A 186 24.34 -9.55 0.73
CA GLU A 186 24.05 -10.39 -0.44
C GLU A 186 23.90 -9.59 -1.72
N GLY A 187 23.27 -8.42 -1.69
CA GLY A 187 23.14 -7.52 -2.84
C GLY A 187 24.50 -7.08 -3.36
N GLU A 188 25.38 -6.62 -2.49
CA GLU A 188 26.76 -6.26 -2.85
C GLU A 188 27.56 -7.44 -3.38
N ARG A 189 27.44 -8.62 -2.72
CA ARG A 189 28.12 -9.83 -3.17
C ARG A 189 27.67 -10.23 -4.58
N TYR A 190 26.35 -10.22 -4.82
CA TYR A 190 25.80 -10.63 -6.10
C TYR A 190 26.12 -9.64 -7.23
N CYS A 191 26.13 -8.33 -6.95
CA CYS A 191 26.56 -7.32 -7.93
C CYS A 191 28.03 -7.48 -8.30
N ARG A 192 28.92 -7.81 -7.34
CA ARG A 192 30.32 -8.13 -7.65
C ARG A 192 30.45 -9.37 -8.55
N GLU A 193 29.64 -10.41 -8.32
CA GLU A 193 29.58 -11.60 -9.15
C GLU A 193 29.17 -11.28 -10.61
N LEU A 194 28.21 -10.34 -10.76
CA LEU A 194 27.73 -9.89 -12.06
C LEU A 194 28.62 -8.83 -12.73
N GLY A 195 29.63 -8.29 -12.04
CA GLY A 195 30.49 -7.21 -12.56
C GLY A 195 29.75 -5.87 -12.72
N ILE A 196 28.73 -5.60 -11.90
CA ILE A 196 27.92 -4.38 -11.94
C ILE A 196 28.01 -3.59 -10.64
N GLN A 197 27.66 -2.30 -10.71
CA GLN A 197 27.55 -1.45 -9.52
C GLN A 197 26.37 -1.89 -8.65
N ALA A 198 26.58 -1.98 -7.31
CA ALA A 198 25.51 -2.30 -6.37
C ALA A 198 24.59 -1.10 -6.16
N PRO A 199 23.26 -1.33 -5.99
CA PRO A 199 22.34 -0.29 -5.54
C PRO A 199 22.78 0.27 -4.18
N LYS A 200 22.63 1.58 -3.98
CA LYS A 200 22.87 2.20 -2.67
C LYS A 200 21.74 1.92 -1.68
N LEU A 201 20.51 1.88 -2.17
CA LEU A 201 19.27 1.64 -1.41
C LEU A 201 18.67 0.31 -1.87
N MET A 202 18.40 -0.60 -0.94
CA MET A 202 17.97 -1.96 -1.27
C MET A 202 16.67 -2.38 -0.58
N THR A 203 16.25 -1.67 0.48
CA THR A 203 15.11 -2.05 1.29
C THR A 203 14.04 -0.97 1.37
N THR A 204 12.79 -1.39 1.45
CA THR A 204 11.60 -0.54 1.53
C THR A 204 10.46 -1.32 2.18
N ILE A 205 9.33 -0.66 2.48
CA ILE A 205 8.06 -1.33 2.73
C ILE A 205 7.00 -0.74 1.83
N LYS A 206 6.44 -1.60 0.97
CA LYS A 206 5.31 -1.30 0.10
C LYS A 206 4.00 -1.30 0.90
N PRO A 207 2.97 -0.57 0.46
CA PRO A 207 1.66 -0.59 1.13
C PRO A 207 0.96 -1.96 1.03
N GLU A 208 1.21 -2.74 -0.03
CA GLU A 208 0.77 -4.12 -0.24
C GLU A 208 -0.76 -4.33 -0.22
N GLY A 209 -1.55 -3.30 -0.45
CA GLY A 209 -3.00 -3.34 -0.31
C GLY A 209 -3.73 -4.43 -1.13
N SER A 210 -3.18 -4.80 -2.29
CA SER A 210 -3.71 -5.89 -3.13
C SER A 210 -2.90 -7.18 -2.97
N LEU A 211 -1.56 -7.08 -3.01
CA LEU A 211 -0.69 -8.25 -3.00
C LEU A 211 -0.79 -9.06 -1.70
N SER A 212 -1.01 -8.42 -0.55
CA SER A 212 -1.20 -9.09 0.74
C SER A 212 -2.43 -10.01 0.79
N ASN A 213 -3.41 -9.78 -0.10
CA ASN A 213 -4.59 -10.64 -0.19
C ASN A 213 -4.25 -12.04 -0.71
N LEU A 214 -3.22 -12.17 -1.57
CA LEU A 214 -2.82 -13.46 -2.12
C LEU A 214 -2.38 -14.45 -1.02
N PRO A 215 -1.49 -14.09 -0.08
CA PRO A 215 -1.17 -14.93 1.06
C PRO A 215 -2.13 -14.75 2.26
N CYS A 216 -3.21 -13.99 2.15
CA CYS A 216 -4.19 -13.73 3.21
C CYS A 216 -3.54 -13.16 4.50
N VAL A 217 -2.70 -12.14 4.36
CA VAL A 217 -2.05 -11.45 5.48
C VAL A 217 -2.35 -9.97 5.48
N SER A 218 -2.05 -9.27 6.58
CA SER A 218 -2.15 -7.80 6.65
C SER A 218 -1.09 -7.11 5.77
N PRO A 219 -1.41 -5.95 5.19
CA PRO A 219 -0.57 -5.30 4.19
C PRO A 219 0.64 -4.59 4.81
N GLY A 220 1.84 -4.85 4.31
CA GLY A 220 3.08 -4.19 4.74
C GLY A 220 3.30 -4.24 6.24
N ILE A 221 3.39 -3.06 6.86
CA ILE A 221 3.48 -2.89 8.31
C ILE A 221 2.12 -2.60 8.98
N HIS A 222 1.03 -2.55 8.19
CA HIS A 222 -0.28 -2.25 8.76
C HIS A 222 -0.82 -3.41 9.60
N TYR A 223 -1.69 -3.07 10.54
CA TYR A 223 -2.51 -4.05 11.22
C TYR A 223 -3.66 -4.53 10.33
N ALA A 224 -4.19 -5.70 10.63
CA ALA A 224 -5.38 -6.20 9.94
C ALA A 224 -6.55 -5.20 10.05
N HIS A 225 -7.39 -5.14 9.03
CA HIS A 225 -8.58 -4.27 9.02
C HIS A 225 -9.46 -4.54 10.23
N SER A 226 -9.86 -5.80 10.42
CA SER A 226 -10.60 -6.31 11.57
C SER A 226 -10.42 -7.82 11.66
N HIS A 227 -10.94 -8.48 12.71
CA HIS A 227 -10.85 -9.94 12.86
C HIS A 227 -11.61 -10.69 11.77
N TYR A 228 -12.78 -10.18 11.39
CA TYR A 228 -13.63 -10.68 10.30
C TYR A 228 -14.09 -9.50 9.45
N TYR A 229 -13.99 -9.63 8.15
CA TYR A 229 -14.39 -8.57 7.23
C TYR A 229 -14.81 -9.12 5.88
N ILE A 230 -15.58 -8.31 5.16
CA ILE A 230 -15.93 -8.57 3.77
C ILE A 230 -14.94 -7.79 2.89
N ARG A 231 -14.20 -8.50 2.06
CA ARG A 231 -13.36 -7.91 1.02
C ARG A 231 -14.15 -7.86 -0.28
N ARG A 232 -14.26 -6.67 -0.88
CA ARG A 232 -14.93 -6.50 -2.17
C ARG A 232 -13.92 -6.25 -3.27
N ILE A 233 -14.07 -6.98 -4.35
CA ILE A 233 -13.26 -6.85 -5.57
C ILE A 233 -14.16 -6.32 -6.68
N ARG A 234 -13.72 -5.26 -7.33
CA ARG A 234 -14.34 -4.70 -8.53
C ARG A 234 -13.75 -5.36 -9.75
N ILE A 235 -14.61 -5.79 -10.66
CA ILE A 235 -14.21 -6.52 -11.86
C ILE A 235 -15.12 -6.13 -13.03
N SER A 236 -14.55 -6.02 -14.24
CA SER A 236 -15.33 -5.75 -15.44
C SER A 236 -16.31 -6.88 -15.74
N VAL A 237 -17.51 -6.56 -16.22
CA VAL A 237 -18.48 -7.57 -16.70
C VAL A 237 -17.95 -8.40 -17.89
N THR A 238 -16.94 -7.89 -18.58
CA THR A 238 -16.31 -8.59 -19.71
C THR A 238 -15.20 -9.54 -19.28
N ASP A 239 -14.74 -9.44 -18.03
CA ASP A 239 -13.63 -10.25 -17.52
C ASP A 239 -14.01 -11.74 -17.45
N PRO A 240 -13.19 -12.65 -18.01
CA PRO A 240 -13.41 -14.10 -17.94
C PRO A 240 -13.57 -14.63 -16.50
N LEU A 241 -12.82 -14.06 -15.54
CA LEU A 241 -12.94 -14.45 -14.12
C LEU A 241 -14.33 -14.10 -13.54
N TYR A 242 -14.88 -12.94 -13.91
CA TYR A 242 -16.24 -12.57 -13.50
C TYR A 242 -17.25 -13.59 -14.02
N LYS A 243 -17.23 -13.88 -15.34
CA LYS A 243 -18.15 -14.82 -15.97
C LYS A 243 -18.09 -16.21 -15.33
N MET A 244 -16.88 -16.67 -15.01
CA MET A 244 -16.65 -17.94 -14.32
C MET A 244 -17.26 -17.94 -12.91
N ILE A 245 -17.00 -16.89 -12.10
CA ILE A 245 -17.51 -16.77 -10.72
C ILE A 245 -19.05 -16.66 -10.74
N GLU A 246 -19.61 -15.92 -11.69
CA GLU A 246 -21.05 -15.80 -11.89
C GLU A 246 -21.69 -17.15 -12.24
N GLN A 247 -21.12 -17.90 -13.18
CA GLN A 247 -21.59 -19.25 -13.53
C GLN A 247 -21.50 -20.21 -12.35
N GLN A 248 -20.45 -20.13 -11.53
CA GLN A 248 -20.32 -20.97 -10.34
C GLN A 248 -21.39 -20.66 -9.29
N GLY A 249 -21.85 -19.39 -9.20
CA GLY A 249 -23.02 -18.95 -8.43
C GLY A 249 -22.90 -19.09 -6.92
N SER A 250 -21.69 -19.13 -6.36
CA SER A 250 -21.47 -19.31 -4.91
C SER A 250 -21.01 -18.06 -4.16
N TYR A 251 -20.67 -16.99 -4.88
CA TYR A 251 -20.24 -15.71 -4.30
C TYR A 251 -21.34 -14.65 -4.46
N PRO A 252 -21.57 -13.79 -3.47
CA PRO A 252 -22.43 -12.62 -3.63
C PRO A 252 -21.82 -11.65 -4.65
N ILE A 253 -22.64 -11.20 -5.60
CA ILE A 253 -22.25 -10.28 -6.67
C ILE A 253 -23.27 -9.15 -6.74
N TYR A 254 -22.78 -7.91 -6.81
CA TYR A 254 -23.59 -6.68 -6.89
C TYR A 254 -23.15 -5.82 -8.06
N ASN A 255 -24.00 -4.92 -8.50
CA ASN A 255 -23.60 -3.84 -9.40
C ASN A 255 -22.77 -2.81 -8.65
N GLU A 256 -21.85 -2.13 -9.33
CA GLU A 256 -21.17 -0.98 -8.74
C GLU A 256 -22.17 0.13 -8.39
N ASN A 257 -21.88 0.90 -7.37
CA ASN A 257 -22.74 2.00 -6.94
C ASN A 257 -23.12 2.93 -8.11
N GLY A 258 -24.41 3.21 -8.23
CA GLY A 258 -24.93 4.05 -9.30
C GLY A 258 -25.12 3.34 -10.66
N GLN A 259 -24.83 2.04 -10.76
CA GLN A 259 -25.09 1.23 -11.96
C GLN A 259 -26.32 0.33 -11.77
N THR A 260 -27.09 0.17 -12.85
CA THR A 260 -28.23 -0.76 -12.94
C THR A 260 -27.87 -1.98 -13.78
N ASP A 261 -28.70 -3.01 -13.79
CA ASP A 261 -28.43 -4.20 -14.63
C ASP A 261 -28.32 -3.88 -16.12
N GLU A 262 -28.98 -2.80 -16.58
CA GLU A 262 -29.00 -2.38 -17.98
C GLU A 262 -27.71 -1.68 -18.42
N ASN A 263 -27.04 -0.97 -17.48
CA ASN A 263 -25.84 -0.18 -17.77
C ASN A 263 -24.59 -0.64 -16.99
N CYS A 264 -24.64 -1.83 -16.42
CA CYS A 264 -23.57 -2.34 -15.58
C CYS A 264 -22.31 -2.65 -16.41
N THR A 265 -21.22 -2.02 -16.05
CA THR A 265 -19.88 -2.27 -16.62
C THR A 265 -18.94 -2.89 -15.60
N ILE A 266 -19.23 -2.73 -14.31
CA ILE A 266 -18.40 -3.20 -13.19
C ILE A 266 -19.28 -3.95 -12.20
N LYS A 267 -18.87 -5.16 -11.86
CA LYS A 267 -19.46 -5.96 -10.77
C LYS A 267 -18.57 -5.91 -9.53
N VAL A 268 -19.21 -6.03 -8.39
CA VAL A 268 -18.57 -6.09 -7.07
C VAL A 268 -18.80 -7.46 -6.48
N ILE A 269 -17.72 -8.22 -6.27
CA ILE A 269 -17.78 -9.57 -5.70
C ILE A 269 -17.34 -9.54 -4.26
N GLU A 270 -18.10 -10.16 -3.35
CA GLU A 270 -17.79 -10.23 -1.93
C GLU A 270 -17.04 -11.51 -1.55
N PHE A 271 -15.98 -11.32 -0.79
CA PHE A 271 -15.17 -12.40 -0.22
C PHE A 271 -15.13 -12.23 1.31
N PRO A 272 -15.74 -13.12 2.09
CA PRO A 272 -15.61 -13.12 3.53
C PRO A 272 -14.19 -13.56 3.92
N VAL A 273 -13.52 -12.75 4.73
CA VAL A 273 -12.12 -12.96 5.15
C VAL A 273 -12.05 -13.01 6.68
N LYS A 274 -11.19 -13.90 7.17
CA LYS A 274 -10.78 -13.97 8.56
C LYS A 274 -9.30 -13.60 8.64
N ALA A 275 -8.98 -12.57 9.41
CA ALA A 275 -7.59 -12.18 9.66
C ALA A 275 -6.84 -13.29 10.44
N PRO A 276 -5.49 -13.33 10.33
CA PRO A 276 -4.67 -14.30 11.07
C PRO A 276 -4.82 -14.24 12.60
N GLY A 277 -5.31 -13.11 13.15
CA GLY A 277 -5.58 -12.88 14.56
C GLY A 277 -4.66 -11.82 15.18
N GLY A 278 -4.85 -11.55 16.48
CA GLY A 278 -4.12 -10.52 17.21
C GLY A 278 -4.74 -9.12 17.09
N LYS A 279 -3.94 -8.08 17.32
CA LYS A 279 -4.42 -6.69 17.22
C LYS A 279 -4.82 -6.33 15.79
N THR A 280 -5.85 -5.51 15.68
CA THR A 280 -6.34 -4.90 14.43
C THR A 280 -6.11 -3.39 14.44
N LYS A 281 -6.42 -2.70 13.34
CA LYS A 281 -6.35 -1.22 13.28
C LYS A 281 -7.18 -0.50 14.35
N TYR A 282 -8.23 -1.17 14.88
CA TYR A 282 -9.09 -0.62 15.94
C TYR A 282 -8.50 -0.78 17.35
N ASP A 283 -7.50 -1.65 17.53
CA ASP A 283 -6.87 -1.93 18.83
C ASP A 283 -5.64 -1.07 19.08
N VAL A 284 -5.19 -0.29 18.08
CA VAL A 284 -3.96 0.51 18.16
C VAL A 284 -4.25 1.99 17.97
N GLY A 285 -3.50 2.84 18.66
CA GLY A 285 -3.56 4.30 18.51
C GLY A 285 -2.68 4.79 17.34
N ALA A 286 -2.89 6.06 16.95
CA ALA A 286 -2.09 6.68 15.90
C ALA A 286 -0.60 6.74 16.27
N ILE A 287 -0.27 7.05 17.51
CA ILE A 287 1.13 7.14 17.98
C ILE A 287 1.82 5.76 17.92
N GLU A 288 1.13 4.67 18.28
CA GLU A 288 1.70 3.32 18.15
C GLU A 288 2.04 2.99 16.68
N GLN A 289 1.19 3.39 15.73
CA GLN A 289 1.45 3.23 14.29
C GLN A 289 2.63 4.11 13.82
N LEU A 290 2.75 5.32 14.32
CA LEU A 290 3.84 6.25 14.05
C LEU A 290 5.19 5.76 14.59
N GLU A 291 5.21 5.23 15.80
CA GLU A 291 6.42 4.62 16.38
C GLU A 291 6.83 3.35 15.62
N LEU A 292 5.89 2.57 15.11
CA LEU A 292 6.17 1.43 14.24
C LEU A 292 6.76 1.88 12.88
N TYR A 293 6.23 2.96 12.30
CA TYR A 293 6.82 3.58 11.11
C TYR A 293 8.27 4.00 11.36
N LYS A 294 8.52 4.75 12.43
CA LYS A 294 9.86 5.20 12.82
C LYS A 294 10.82 4.02 13.05
N LEU A 295 10.37 2.99 13.76
CA LEU A 295 11.14 1.76 13.98
C LEU A 295 11.53 1.10 12.64
N SER A 296 10.61 1.02 11.69
CA SER A 296 10.86 0.50 10.36
C SER A 296 11.85 1.35 9.56
N MET A 297 11.70 2.68 9.61
CA MET A 297 12.60 3.62 8.94
C MET A 297 14.03 3.57 9.48
N GLU A 298 14.20 3.36 10.75
CA GLU A 298 15.51 3.29 11.41
C GLU A 298 16.20 1.94 11.20
N ASN A 299 15.45 0.82 11.11
CA ASN A 299 16.02 -0.52 11.15
C ASN A 299 15.90 -1.29 9.84
N TRP A 300 14.94 -0.96 8.97
CA TRP A 300 14.73 -1.69 7.72
C TRP A 300 14.86 -0.82 6.47
N SER A 301 14.06 0.25 6.34
CA SER A 301 13.88 0.93 5.07
C SER A 301 15.02 1.87 4.72
N ASP A 302 15.73 1.58 3.63
CA ASP A 302 16.67 2.53 3.03
C ASP A 302 15.93 3.65 2.30
N HIS A 303 14.87 3.29 1.59
CA HIS A 303 13.99 4.24 0.90
C HIS A 303 12.99 4.85 1.89
N ASN A 304 11.75 4.43 1.84
CA ASN A 304 10.69 4.81 2.76
C ASN A 304 9.86 3.58 3.14
N THR A 305 9.10 3.72 4.20
CA THR A 305 8.03 2.81 4.58
C THR A 305 6.71 3.45 4.20
N SER A 306 5.99 2.89 3.23
CA SER A 306 4.65 3.38 2.92
C SER A 306 3.68 2.99 4.03
N ILE A 307 3.07 3.98 4.65
CA ILE A 307 2.06 3.80 5.70
C ILE A 307 0.93 4.80 5.55
N THR A 308 -0.28 4.34 5.82
CA THR A 308 -1.44 5.18 6.12
C THR A 308 -1.77 5.03 7.60
N VAL A 309 -1.53 6.07 8.37
CA VAL A 309 -1.82 6.09 9.81
C VAL A 309 -3.29 6.39 10.04
N HIS A 310 -3.99 5.49 10.71
CA HIS A 310 -5.38 5.69 11.09
C HIS A 310 -5.46 6.49 12.39
N VAL A 311 -6.19 7.62 12.35
CA VAL A 311 -6.23 8.59 13.45
C VAL A 311 -7.66 8.78 13.94
N ARG A 312 -7.90 8.58 15.24
CA ARG A 312 -9.18 8.89 15.89
C ARG A 312 -9.29 10.40 16.14
N ASP A 313 -10.50 10.92 16.24
CA ASP A 313 -10.76 12.35 16.41
C ASP A 313 -9.95 13.01 17.53
N LYS A 314 -9.78 12.32 18.66
CA LYS A 314 -9.05 12.83 19.83
C LYS A 314 -7.52 12.76 19.72
N GLU A 315 -6.97 12.08 18.70
CA GLU A 315 -5.53 11.81 18.56
C GLU A 315 -4.81 12.86 17.67
N TRP A 316 -5.55 13.68 16.92
CA TRP A 316 -4.98 14.60 15.93
C TRP A 316 -3.97 15.61 16.49
N GLU A 317 -4.22 16.12 17.69
CA GLU A 317 -3.30 17.07 18.33
C GLU A 317 -1.96 16.40 18.67
N GLU A 318 -2.01 15.19 19.21
CA GLU A 318 -0.83 14.41 19.54
C GLU A 318 -0.07 13.99 18.27
N VAL A 319 -0.78 13.63 17.20
CA VAL A 319 -0.21 13.36 15.87
C VAL A 319 0.53 14.58 15.33
N ALA A 320 -0.06 15.78 15.42
CA ALA A 320 0.61 17.02 14.97
C ALA A 320 1.93 17.25 15.70
N HIS A 321 1.95 17.09 17.01
CA HIS A 321 3.16 17.21 17.83
C HIS A 321 4.20 16.14 17.47
N TRP A 322 3.78 14.89 17.31
CA TRP A 322 4.68 13.81 16.93
C TRP A 322 5.33 14.06 15.56
N VAL A 323 4.55 14.49 14.56
CA VAL A 323 5.06 14.83 13.22
C VAL A 323 6.08 15.96 13.31
N TYR A 324 5.80 17.02 14.08
CA TYR A 324 6.72 18.12 14.29
C TYR A 324 8.04 17.68 14.92
N GLU A 325 7.97 16.91 16.01
CA GLU A 325 9.14 16.47 16.78
C GLU A 325 10.00 15.46 16.01
N ASN A 326 9.39 14.60 15.20
CA ASN A 326 10.07 13.53 14.47
C ASN A 326 10.20 13.82 12.97
N PHE A 327 10.04 15.06 12.52
CA PHE A 327 10.04 15.38 11.08
C PHE A 327 11.33 14.95 10.37
N ASP A 328 12.47 14.96 11.05
CA ASP A 328 13.78 14.50 10.56
C ASP A 328 13.87 12.97 10.38
N LYS A 329 12.87 12.20 10.83
CA LYS A 329 12.76 10.75 10.64
C LYS A 329 11.75 10.38 9.56
N ILE A 330 10.93 11.33 9.14
CA ILE A 330 9.89 11.13 8.12
C ILE A 330 10.51 11.35 6.74
N VAL A 331 10.27 10.42 5.81
CA VAL A 331 10.49 10.59 4.36
C VAL A 331 9.15 10.87 3.68
N GLY A 332 8.15 10.02 3.91
CA GLY A 332 6.81 10.21 3.40
C GLY A 332 5.79 9.48 4.27
N ILE A 333 4.68 10.17 4.59
CA ILE A 333 3.63 9.63 5.46
C ILE A 333 2.28 10.19 5.08
N THR A 334 1.24 9.38 5.22
CA THR A 334 -0.15 9.76 5.02
C THR A 334 -1.02 9.38 6.21
N PHE A 335 -2.12 10.08 6.37
CA PHE A 335 -3.05 9.89 7.47
C PHE A 335 -4.47 9.70 6.94
N LEU A 336 -5.26 8.92 7.66
CA LEU A 336 -6.66 8.73 7.35
C LEU A 336 -7.48 8.79 8.65
N PRO A 337 -8.58 9.58 8.70
CA PRO A 337 -9.48 9.51 9.84
C PRO A 337 -9.99 8.07 10.03
N LEU A 338 -9.92 7.57 11.25
CA LEU A 338 -10.56 6.32 11.62
C LEU A 338 -12.04 6.59 11.88
N MET A 339 -12.84 6.59 10.82
CA MET A 339 -14.27 6.79 10.86
C MET A 339 -15.01 5.45 10.90
N GLU A 340 -16.25 5.45 11.35
CA GLU A 340 -17.18 4.35 11.13
C GLU A 340 -17.49 4.22 9.63
N GLU A 341 -17.75 3.01 9.18
CA GLU A 341 -18.00 2.69 7.77
C GLU A 341 -19.26 3.41 7.28
N THR A 342 -19.13 4.31 6.30
CA THR A 342 -20.15 5.32 6.00
C THR A 342 -20.83 5.21 4.64
N TYR A 343 -20.36 4.32 3.73
CA TYR A 343 -20.95 4.19 2.39
C TYR A 343 -21.07 2.73 1.94
N PRO A 344 -22.03 2.42 1.02
CA PRO A 344 -22.25 1.06 0.54
C PRO A 344 -21.07 0.50 -0.25
N LEU A 345 -20.89 -0.81 -0.21
CA LEU A 345 -19.89 -1.54 -0.98
C LEU A 345 -18.44 -1.07 -0.76
N LEU A 346 -18.08 -0.72 0.48
CA LEU A 346 -16.70 -0.46 0.89
C LEU A 346 -15.75 -1.58 0.43
N PRO A 347 -14.52 -1.29 -0.01
CA PRO A 347 -13.53 -2.30 -0.36
C PRO A 347 -13.22 -3.28 0.79
N PHE A 348 -13.29 -2.78 2.03
CA PHE A 348 -13.20 -3.55 3.27
C PHE A 348 -14.35 -3.12 4.18
N GLU A 349 -15.12 -4.03 4.69
CA GLU A 349 -16.21 -3.80 5.62
C GLU A 349 -16.11 -4.77 6.79
N THR A 350 -16.06 -4.25 8.00
CA THR A 350 -16.01 -5.07 9.21
C THR A 350 -17.29 -5.89 9.35
N THR A 351 -17.14 -7.16 9.72
CA THR A 351 -18.29 -8.03 9.99
C THR A 351 -18.11 -8.81 11.28
N THR A 352 -19.20 -9.49 11.72
CA THR A 352 -19.15 -10.36 12.89
C THR A 352 -18.65 -11.75 12.52
N LYS A 353 -18.23 -12.51 13.55
CA LYS A 353 -17.86 -13.90 13.37
C LYS A 353 -19.03 -14.73 12.83
N GLU A 354 -20.22 -14.48 13.33
CA GLU A 354 -21.45 -15.18 12.96
C GLU A 354 -21.80 -14.95 11.49
N ASP A 355 -21.75 -13.69 11.02
CA ASP A 355 -22.01 -13.36 9.61
C ASP A 355 -20.91 -13.96 8.70
N TYR A 356 -19.65 -13.88 9.11
CA TYR A 356 -18.56 -14.55 8.38
C TYR A 356 -18.80 -16.05 8.22
N GLU A 357 -19.17 -16.75 9.30
CA GLU A 357 -19.42 -18.19 9.29
C GLU A 357 -20.64 -18.54 8.41
N GLU A 358 -21.70 -17.73 8.46
CA GLU A 358 -22.89 -17.92 7.63
C GLU A 358 -22.57 -17.76 6.14
N ARG A 359 -21.86 -16.69 5.77
CA ARG A 359 -21.44 -16.47 4.37
C ARG A 359 -20.53 -17.60 3.87
N ARG A 360 -19.59 -18.06 4.71
CA ARG A 360 -18.66 -19.15 4.34
C ARG A 360 -19.35 -20.47 4.05
N LYS A 361 -20.48 -20.79 4.65
CA LYS A 361 -21.23 -22.05 4.40
C LYS A 361 -21.67 -22.17 2.94
N ASN A 362 -21.98 -21.06 2.30
CA ASN A 362 -22.54 -21.03 0.93
C ASN A 362 -21.45 -20.89 -0.14
N ILE A 363 -20.22 -20.53 0.25
CA ILE A 363 -19.11 -20.30 -0.70
C ILE A 363 -18.40 -21.62 -0.98
N LYS A 364 -18.26 -21.93 -2.26
CA LYS A 364 -17.44 -23.04 -2.77
C LYS A 364 -16.07 -22.52 -3.19
N PRO A 365 -15.02 -23.33 -3.13
CA PRO A 365 -13.75 -22.98 -3.77
C PRO A 365 -13.93 -22.59 -5.22
N ILE A 366 -13.17 -21.60 -5.68
CA ILE A 366 -13.21 -21.20 -7.10
C ILE A 366 -12.61 -22.33 -7.93
N ASP A 367 -13.36 -22.76 -8.94
CA ASP A 367 -12.94 -23.78 -9.89
C ASP A 367 -12.28 -23.11 -11.11
N LEU A 368 -10.96 -23.00 -11.06
CA LEU A 368 -10.18 -22.35 -12.13
C LEU A 368 -10.20 -23.15 -13.44
N GLU A 369 -10.60 -24.43 -13.45
CA GLU A 369 -10.71 -25.21 -14.69
C GLU A 369 -11.86 -24.67 -15.57
N LEU A 370 -12.88 -24.06 -14.95
CA LEU A 370 -13.95 -23.38 -15.66
C LEU A 370 -13.47 -22.14 -16.43
N LEU A 371 -12.36 -21.53 -16.03
CA LEU A 371 -11.85 -20.31 -16.66
C LEU A 371 -11.54 -20.53 -18.14
N ALA A 372 -11.02 -21.71 -18.48
CA ALA A 372 -10.72 -22.07 -19.89
C ALA A 372 -11.94 -22.04 -20.83
N GLN A 373 -13.17 -22.08 -20.28
CA GLN A 373 -14.40 -21.97 -21.07
C GLN A 373 -14.72 -20.54 -21.50
N PHE A 374 -14.15 -19.57 -20.81
CA PHE A 374 -14.36 -18.14 -21.04
C PHE A 374 -13.13 -17.42 -21.60
N ASP A 375 -11.99 -18.10 -21.65
CA ASP A 375 -10.74 -17.58 -22.20
C ASP A 375 -10.70 -17.79 -23.72
N ASP A 376 -11.48 -16.98 -24.43
CA ASP A 376 -11.38 -16.89 -25.88
C ASP A 376 -10.09 -16.13 -26.23
N ALA A 377 -8.98 -16.86 -26.35
CA ALA A 377 -7.65 -16.34 -26.69
C ALA A 377 -7.57 -15.53 -28.01
N LYS A 378 -8.70 -15.25 -28.64
CA LYS A 378 -8.85 -14.48 -29.88
C LYS A 378 -9.30 -13.02 -29.70
N GLU A 379 -9.71 -12.61 -28.49
CA GLU A 379 -10.25 -11.26 -28.23
C GLU A 379 -9.38 -10.40 -27.29
N TRP A 380 -8.08 -10.64 -27.23
CA TRP A 380 -7.17 -9.64 -26.64
C TRP A 380 -6.89 -8.50 -27.64
N GLU A 381 -7.90 -8.00 -28.30
CA GLU A 381 -7.87 -6.62 -28.77
C GLU A 381 -8.02 -5.75 -27.53
N ILE A 382 -6.91 -5.13 -27.12
CA ILE A 382 -6.90 -4.03 -26.14
C ILE A 382 -7.87 -2.99 -26.69
N ILE A 383 -9.11 -3.01 -26.19
CA ILE A 383 -10.05 -1.93 -26.44
C ILE A 383 -9.50 -0.76 -25.61
N ASP A 384 -8.88 0.20 -26.29
CA ASP A 384 -8.32 1.45 -25.72
C ASP A 384 -9.34 2.27 -24.89
N ASN A 385 -10.61 1.84 -24.88
CA ASN A 385 -11.71 2.48 -24.18
C ASN A 385 -11.70 2.26 -22.65
N ASP A 386 -10.95 1.30 -22.12
CA ASP A 386 -10.91 1.05 -20.66
C ASP A 386 -10.11 2.11 -19.90
N CYS A 387 -9.29 2.91 -20.58
CA CYS A 387 -8.61 4.06 -19.98
C CYS A 387 -9.53 5.25 -19.72
N ASP A 388 -10.63 5.41 -20.47
CA ASP A 388 -11.56 6.51 -20.31
C ASP A 388 -12.45 6.40 -19.05
N THR A 389 -12.54 5.21 -18.44
CA THR A 389 -13.31 4.99 -17.22
C THR A 389 -12.51 5.22 -15.93
N GLY A 390 -11.21 5.48 -16.02
CA GLY A 390 -10.31 5.70 -14.87
C GLY A 390 -10.06 4.45 -14.01
N VAL A 391 -10.57 3.30 -14.41
CA VAL A 391 -10.33 2.00 -13.75
C VAL A 391 -9.29 1.24 -14.55
N CYS A 392 -8.01 1.39 -14.17
CA CYS A 392 -6.96 0.55 -14.72
C CYS A 392 -7.16 -0.89 -14.17
N PRO A 393 -7.31 -1.92 -15.01
CA PRO A 393 -7.48 -3.30 -14.56
C PRO A 393 -6.24 -3.86 -13.83
N VAL A 394 -5.15 -3.10 -13.79
CA VAL A 394 -3.89 -3.45 -13.11
C VAL A 394 -3.71 -2.66 -11.78
N ARG A 395 -4.77 -2.04 -11.25
CA ARG A 395 -4.71 -1.35 -9.94
C ARG A 395 -5.51 -2.05 -8.88
#